data_c4859049b02fa512dcafe64072c4aeec
#
_entry.id   c4859049b02fa512dcafe64072c4aeec
#
_cell.length_a   1.000
_cell.length_b   1.000
_cell.length_c   1.000
_cell.angle_alpha   90.00
_cell.angle_beta   90.00
_cell.angle_gamma   90.00
#
_symmetry.space_group_name_H-M   'P 1'
#
loop_
_entity.id
_entity.type
_entity.pdbx_description
1 polymer ?
#
loop_
_entity_poly.entity_id
_entity_poly.type
_entity_poly.pdbx_seq_one_letter_code
_entity_poly.pdbx_strand_id
1 'polypeptide(L)'
;MPQDASTQGRYPDATVHAVLDALTRAAPRPWLIGLSGLQGSGKSTLAAQLVELAARRGIVALALSIDDFYFGRGARQRLAREVHPLLATRGVPGTHDVELLHGTLDALRQATTRRPARVPRFDKGLDTRIAPSRWRPVGRMPELVILEGWCIGVPPQDAAALATPVNRLERHEDRDASWRNWVNAQLARHYAPLWQRLDRLIMLQAPAYSVVARWRDEQERALRRRHAPRALSTEALRRFLMHYERLSRQALKALPSRADLRIVLDEERRVRRLAKRRQAIG
;
A
#
# COMPACT_ATOMS: atom_id res chain seq x y z
N MET A 1 -27.12 22.85 10.24
CA MET A 1 -26.67 21.57 10.85
C MET A 1 -25.15 21.54 10.84
N PRO A 2 -24.47 21.59 11.98
CA PRO A 2 -22.98 21.46 11.98
C PRO A 2 -22.60 20.07 11.52
N GLN A 3 -21.80 20.00 10.46
CA GLN A 3 -21.19 18.75 10.01
C GLN A 3 -20.20 18.30 11.09
N ASP A 4 -20.47 17.13 11.63
CA ASP A 4 -19.73 16.47 12.71
C ASP A 4 -18.24 16.35 12.34
N ALA A 5 -17.36 16.95 13.12
CA ALA A 5 -15.90 16.97 12.91
C ALA A 5 -15.26 15.55 12.96
N SER A 6 -16.05 14.52 13.30
CA SER A 6 -15.62 13.11 13.36
C SER A 6 -15.54 12.42 11.99
N THR A 7 -16.11 13.02 10.93
CA THR A 7 -16.17 12.42 9.58
C THR A 7 -15.03 12.83 8.63
N GLN A 8 -14.16 13.76 9.02
CA GLN A 8 -13.03 14.15 8.18
C GLN A 8 -12.05 12.99 8.01
N GLY A 9 -12.03 12.41 6.82
CA GLY A 9 -11.08 11.36 6.40
C GLY A 9 -11.64 9.95 6.30
N ARG A 10 -12.93 9.72 6.65
CA ARG A 10 -13.60 8.41 6.46
C ARG A 10 -14.26 8.34 5.08
N TYR A 11 -14.34 7.13 4.52
CA TYR A 11 -15.14 6.86 3.34
C TYR A 11 -16.63 6.81 3.70
N PRO A 12 -17.54 7.23 2.79
CA PRO A 12 -18.97 7.11 3.00
C PRO A 12 -19.37 5.65 3.28
N ASP A 13 -20.25 5.44 4.26
CA ASP A 13 -20.68 4.09 4.65
C ASP A 13 -21.25 3.30 3.49
N ALA A 14 -22.02 3.93 2.60
CA ALA A 14 -22.53 3.31 1.38
C ALA A 14 -21.41 2.74 0.51
N THR A 15 -20.27 3.43 0.40
CA THR A 15 -19.08 2.94 -0.33
C THR A 15 -18.49 1.72 0.36
N VAL A 16 -18.30 1.79 1.69
CA VAL A 16 -17.71 0.69 2.46
C VAL A 16 -18.60 -0.56 2.39
N HIS A 17 -19.93 -0.39 2.51
CA HIS A 17 -20.91 -1.46 2.35
C HIS A 17 -20.83 -2.08 0.96
N ALA A 18 -20.86 -1.26 -0.11
CA ALA A 18 -20.81 -1.75 -1.50
C ALA A 18 -19.51 -2.52 -1.80
N VAL A 19 -18.36 -2.06 -1.24
CA VAL A 19 -17.07 -2.76 -1.38
C VAL A 19 -17.12 -4.10 -0.65
N LEU A 20 -17.52 -4.13 0.63
CA LEU A 20 -17.58 -5.38 1.38
C LEU A 20 -18.57 -6.37 0.76
N ASP A 21 -19.73 -5.90 0.30
CA ASP A 21 -20.71 -6.74 -0.40
C ASP A 21 -20.13 -7.36 -1.67
N ALA A 22 -19.38 -6.59 -2.46
CA ALA A 22 -18.73 -7.11 -3.66
C ALA A 22 -17.70 -8.21 -3.35
N LEU A 23 -17.02 -8.12 -2.20
CA LEU A 23 -16.07 -9.13 -1.74
C LEU A 23 -16.77 -10.37 -1.17
N THR A 24 -17.80 -10.19 -0.35
CA THR A 24 -18.43 -11.29 0.39
C THR A 24 -19.45 -12.07 -0.42
N ARG A 25 -20.03 -11.48 -1.48
CA ARG A 25 -20.94 -12.17 -2.43
C ARG A 25 -20.22 -12.86 -3.59
N ALA A 26 -18.89 -12.69 -3.72
CA ALA A 26 -18.13 -13.38 -4.74
C ALA A 26 -18.07 -14.89 -4.47
N ALA A 27 -18.14 -15.68 -5.53
CA ALA A 27 -17.98 -17.13 -5.46
C ALA A 27 -16.82 -17.57 -6.40
N PRO A 28 -15.75 -18.19 -5.87
CA PRO A 28 -15.48 -18.41 -4.45
C PRO A 28 -15.22 -17.11 -3.68
N ARG A 29 -15.49 -17.13 -2.37
CA ARG A 29 -15.19 -15.97 -1.50
C ARG A 29 -13.68 -15.74 -1.47
N PRO A 30 -13.19 -14.53 -1.80
CA PRO A 30 -11.78 -14.24 -1.77
C PRO A 30 -11.26 -14.21 -0.32
N TRP A 31 -10.05 -14.72 -0.12
CA TRP A 31 -9.36 -14.68 1.17
C TRP A 31 -8.37 -13.51 1.25
N LEU A 32 -7.57 -13.29 0.20
CA LEU A 32 -6.54 -12.24 0.16
C LEU A 32 -6.89 -11.16 -0.86
N ILE A 33 -7.16 -9.98 -0.35
CA ILE A 33 -7.50 -8.81 -1.17
C ILE A 33 -6.34 -7.84 -1.19
N GLY A 34 -5.90 -7.45 -2.38
CA GLY A 34 -5.01 -6.31 -2.55
C GLY A 34 -5.79 -5.00 -2.56
N LEU A 35 -5.39 -4.04 -1.74
CA LEU A 35 -5.92 -2.68 -1.76
C LEU A 35 -4.80 -1.71 -2.16
N SER A 36 -4.81 -1.28 -3.40
CA SER A 36 -3.84 -0.37 -4.00
C SER A 36 -4.34 1.07 -4.03
N GLY A 37 -3.42 2.02 -3.94
CA GLY A 37 -3.74 3.45 -4.10
C GLY A 37 -2.55 4.33 -3.75
N LEU A 38 -2.48 5.51 -4.31
CA LEU A 38 -1.36 6.43 -4.10
C LEU A 38 -1.23 6.87 -2.63
N GLN A 39 -0.09 7.45 -2.28
CA GLN A 39 0.13 8.00 -0.93
C GLN A 39 -0.90 9.09 -0.63
N GLY A 40 -1.47 9.03 0.57
CA GLY A 40 -2.50 9.99 0.98
C GLY A 40 -3.91 9.71 0.46
N SER A 41 -4.14 8.65 -0.31
CA SER A 41 -5.47 8.29 -0.86
C SER A 41 -6.46 7.72 0.16
N GLY A 42 -6.04 7.42 1.40
CA GLY A 42 -6.94 6.87 2.43
C GLY A 42 -7.07 5.35 2.47
N LYS A 43 -6.14 4.59 1.86
CA LYS A 43 -6.14 3.11 1.87
C LYS A 43 -6.32 2.50 3.26
N SER A 44 -5.48 2.91 4.20
CA SER A 44 -5.52 2.38 5.57
C SER A 44 -6.84 2.70 6.27
N THR A 45 -7.43 3.88 5.98
CA THR A 45 -8.77 4.25 6.47
C THR A 45 -9.83 3.31 5.92
N LEU A 46 -9.84 3.08 4.59
CA LEU A 46 -10.80 2.15 3.98
C LEU A 46 -10.61 0.74 4.49
N ALA A 47 -9.36 0.26 4.60
CA ALA A 47 -9.09 -1.07 5.15
C ALA A 47 -9.61 -1.22 6.58
N ALA A 48 -9.40 -0.22 7.43
CA ALA A 48 -9.92 -0.22 8.80
C ALA A 48 -11.46 -0.23 8.83
N GLN A 49 -12.13 0.59 8.00
CA GLN A 49 -13.58 0.61 7.92
C GLN A 49 -14.17 -0.72 7.39
N LEU A 50 -13.49 -1.36 6.42
CA LEU A 50 -13.90 -2.68 5.93
C LEU A 50 -13.78 -3.75 7.02
N VAL A 51 -12.69 -3.74 7.81
CA VAL A 51 -12.52 -4.67 8.94
C VAL A 51 -13.57 -4.42 10.01
N GLU A 52 -13.86 -3.16 10.35
CA GLU A 52 -14.90 -2.79 11.32
C GLU A 52 -16.29 -3.26 10.85
N LEU A 53 -16.64 -3.01 9.57
CA LEU A 53 -17.92 -3.46 9.02
C LEU A 53 -18.01 -4.98 8.94
N ALA A 54 -16.93 -5.66 8.54
CA ALA A 54 -16.85 -7.13 8.51
C ALA A 54 -17.13 -7.72 9.90
N ALA A 55 -16.49 -7.17 10.94
CA ALA A 55 -16.72 -7.60 12.33
C ALA A 55 -18.19 -7.45 12.76
N ARG A 56 -18.84 -6.32 12.40
CA ARG A 56 -20.29 -6.12 12.64
C ARG A 56 -21.18 -7.17 11.94
N ARG A 57 -20.68 -7.79 10.87
CA ARG A 57 -21.34 -8.87 10.13
C ARG A 57 -20.90 -10.28 10.55
N GLY A 58 -20.16 -10.42 11.64
CA GLY A 58 -19.63 -11.69 12.12
C GLY A 58 -18.50 -12.28 11.28
N ILE A 59 -17.90 -11.50 10.35
CA ILE A 59 -16.79 -11.93 9.49
C ILE A 59 -15.46 -11.56 10.16
N VAL A 60 -14.58 -12.54 10.33
CA VAL A 60 -13.23 -12.31 10.86
C VAL A 60 -12.34 -11.75 9.76
N ALA A 61 -12.14 -10.45 9.75
CA ALA A 61 -11.30 -9.75 8.78
C ALA A 61 -10.04 -9.16 9.42
N LEU A 62 -8.96 -9.07 8.64
CA LEU A 62 -7.67 -8.54 9.05
C LEU A 62 -7.12 -7.60 7.98
N ALA A 63 -6.68 -6.40 8.37
CA ALA A 63 -5.89 -5.53 7.52
C ALA A 63 -4.39 -5.67 7.81
N LEU A 64 -3.59 -5.80 6.76
CA LEU A 64 -2.14 -5.79 6.75
C LEU A 64 -1.66 -4.63 5.89
N SER A 65 -0.69 -3.87 6.34
CA SER A 65 0.01 -2.88 5.52
C SER A 65 1.33 -3.44 5.01
N ILE A 66 1.63 -3.28 3.73
CA ILE A 66 2.96 -3.64 3.21
C ILE A 66 4.06 -2.84 3.91
N ASP A 67 3.74 -1.64 4.39
CA ASP A 67 4.66 -0.79 5.14
C ASP A 67 5.14 -1.43 6.46
N ASP A 68 4.38 -2.37 7.03
CA ASP A 68 4.78 -3.09 8.25
C ASP A 68 5.91 -4.11 8.00
N PHE A 69 6.20 -4.38 6.74
CA PHE A 69 7.23 -5.32 6.30
C PHE A 69 8.52 -4.63 5.83
N TYR A 70 8.69 -3.33 6.00
CA TYR A 70 9.96 -2.67 5.66
C TYR A 70 11.14 -3.32 6.38
N PHE A 71 12.27 -3.40 5.67
CA PHE A 71 13.56 -3.65 6.31
C PHE A 71 13.89 -2.54 7.31
N GLY A 72 14.48 -2.92 8.43
CA GLY A 72 15.01 -1.96 9.40
C GLY A 72 16.14 -1.10 8.79
N ARG A 73 16.44 0.02 9.45
CA ARG A 73 17.43 1.01 8.99
C ARG A 73 18.78 0.38 8.62
N GLY A 74 19.32 -0.55 9.45
CA GLY A 74 20.61 -1.20 9.20
C GLY A 74 20.64 -2.00 7.90
N ALA A 75 19.57 -2.77 7.60
CA ALA A 75 19.47 -3.54 6.37
C ALA A 75 19.38 -2.62 5.14
N ARG A 76 18.60 -1.52 5.22
CA ARG A 76 18.52 -0.54 4.13
C ARG A 76 19.83 0.21 3.92
N GLN A 77 20.60 0.49 4.97
CA GLN A 77 21.93 1.06 4.84
C GLN A 77 22.93 0.10 4.17
N ARG A 78 22.81 -1.21 4.39
CA ARG A 78 23.58 -2.19 3.62
C ARG A 78 23.21 -2.14 2.13
N LEU A 79 21.92 -2.18 1.80
CA LEU A 79 21.45 -2.01 0.42
C LEU A 79 21.95 -0.71 -0.21
N ALA A 80 21.99 0.38 0.58
CA ALA A 80 22.51 1.66 0.10
C ALA A 80 23.99 1.64 -0.25
N ARG A 81 24.81 0.87 0.46
CA ARG A 81 26.26 0.71 0.17
C ARG A 81 26.52 -0.29 -0.95
N GLU A 82 25.76 -1.39 -0.98
CA GLU A 82 26.03 -2.53 -1.86
C GLU A 82 25.39 -2.36 -3.25
N VAL A 83 24.27 -1.60 -3.33
CA VAL A 83 23.49 -1.46 -4.55
C VAL A 83 23.40 0.00 -4.99
N HIS A 84 22.69 0.84 -4.23
CA HIS A 84 22.52 2.24 -4.62
C HIS A 84 22.12 3.12 -3.43
N PRO A 85 22.70 4.33 -3.24
CA PRO A 85 22.46 5.20 -2.09
C PRO A 85 20.98 5.55 -1.84
N LEU A 86 20.14 5.65 -2.87
CA LEU A 86 18.71 5.92 -2.76
C LEU A 86 17.94 4.83 -1.98
N LEU A 87 18.50 3.63 -1.81
CA LEU A 87 17.90 2.54 -1.03
C LEU A 87 17.99 2.72 0.49
N ALA A 88 18.71 3.73 0.96
CA ALA A 88 18.63 4.15 2.36
C ALA A 88 17.22 4.62 2.74
N THR A 89 16.49 5.21 1.77
CA THR A 89 15.09 5.62 1.93
C THR A 89 14.17 4.41 1.79
N ARG A 90 13.29 4.19 2.80
CA ARG A 90 12.25 3.14 2.70
C ARG A 90 11.18 3.54 1.69
N GLY A 91 10.52 2.54 1.09
CA GLY A 91 9.34 2.76 0.27
C GLY A 91 9.28 1.90 -0.97
N VAL A 92 10.31 1.97 -1.81
CA VAL A 92 10.33 1.29 -3.11
C VAL A 92 10.48 -0.23 -2.98
N PRO A 93 10.05 -1.00 -3.99
CA PRO A 93 10.33 -2.44 -4.07
C PRO A 93 11.79 -2.76 -3.82
N GLY A 94 12.03 -3.83 -3.04
CA GLY A 94 13.35 -4.21 -2.54
C GLY A 94 13.70 -3.63 -1.17
N THR A 95 12.87 -2.71 -0.63
CA THR A 95 13.03 -2.22 0.75
C THR A 95 12.05 -2.87 1.74
N HIS A 96 11.21 -3.82 1.29
CA HIS A 96 10.35 -4.66 2.11
C HIS A 96 10.88 -6.09 2.18
N ASP A 97 10.66 -6.71 3.31
CA ASP A 97 10.90 -8.15 3.56
C ASP A 97 9.71 -8.95 3.00
N VAL A 98 9.74 -9.23 1.70
CA VAL A 98 8.65 -9.92 1.01
C VAL A 98 8.55 -11.38 1.45
N GLU A 99 9.68 -12.01 1.82
CA GLU A 99 9.70 -13.37 2.35
C GLU A 99 8.95 -13.44 3.70
N LEU A 100 9.19 -12.48 4.59
CA LEU A 100 8.44 -12.37 5.84
C LEU A 100 6.95 -12.15 5.57
N LEU A 101 6.58 -11.37 4.55
CA LEU A 101 5.18 -11.19 4.19
C LEU A 101 4.55 -12.49 3.70
N HIS A 102 5.22 -13.26 2.83
CA HIS A 102 4.77 -14.58 2.42
C HIS A 102 4.56 -15.51 3.62
N GLY A 103 5.57 -15.62 4.49
CA GLY A 103 5.48 -16.46 5.69
C GLY A 103 4.38 -16.01 6.66
N THR A 104 4.13 -14.69 6.77
CA THR A 104 3.03 -14.15 7.58
C THR A 104 1.66 -14.57 7.00
N LEU A 105 1.46 -14.47 5.69
CA LEU A 105 0.24 -14.90 5.02
C LEU A 105 0.01 -16.40 5.19
N ASP A 106 1.05 -17.23 5.10
CA ASP A 106 0.97 -18.67 5.29
C ASP A 106 0.65 -19.04 6.74
N ALA A 107 1.26 -18.35 7.72
CA ALA A 107 0.96 -18.51 9.12
C ALA A 107 -0.49 -18.11 9.45
N LEU A 108 -1.03 -17.04 8.82
CA LEU A 108 -2.42 -16.63 9.00
C LEU A 108 -3.42 -17.66 8.49
N ARG A 109 -3.12 -18.37 7.39
CA ARG A 109 -3.96 -19.48 6.89
C ARG A 109 -4.02 -20.67 7.84
N GLN A 110 -3.02 -20.82 8.71
CA GLN A 110 -2.91 -21.92 9.68
C GLN A 110 -3.14 -21.48 11.12
N ALA A 111 -3.54 -20.23 11.33
CA ALA A 111 -3.65 -19.65 12.68
C ALA A 111 -4.73 -20.32 13.51
N THR A 112 -4.34 -20.73 14.72
CA THR A 112 -5.24 -21.28 15.76
C THR A 112 -4.89 -20.65 17.10
N THR A 113 -5.75 -20.82 18.12
CA THR A 113 -5.48 -20.34 19.47
C THR A 113 -4.22 -20.97 20.10
N ARG A 114 -3.91 -22.22 19.73
CA ARG A 114 -2.69 -22.92 20.20
C ARG A 114 -1.45 -22.53 19.41
N ARG A 115 -1.61 -22.11 18.15
CA ARG A 115 -0.54 -21.68 17.25
C ARG A 115 -0.93 -20.36 16.57
N PRO A 116 -0.85 -19.24 17.30
CA PRO A 116 -1.22 -17.95 16.73
C PRO A 116 -0.18 -17.49 15.69
N ALA A 117 -0.66 -16.94 14.59
CA ALA A 117 0.19 -16.21 13.67
C ALA A 117 0.63 -14.89 14.33
N ARG A 118 1.85 -14.45 14.05
CA ARG A 118 2.36 -13.17 14.55
C ARG A 118 2.53 -12.18 13.40
N VAL A 119 1.85 -11.03 13.51
CA VAL A 119 1.82 -10.01 12.48
C VAL A 119 2.86 -8.93 12.79
N PRO A 120 3.85 -8.71 11.90
CA PRO A 120 4.84 -7.67 12.06
C PRO A 120 4.22 -6.28 12.17
N ARG A 121 4.99 -5.35 12.74
CA ARG A 121 4.67 -3.93 12.75
C ARG A 121 5.93 -3.11 12.59
N PHE A 122 5.85 -2.06 11.77
CA PHE A 122 6.94 -1.12 11.58
C PHE A 122 6.67 0.19 12.34
N ASP A 123 7.63 0.63 13.12
CA ASP A 123 7.60 1.92 13.78
C ASP A 123 8.21 2.98 12.84
N LYS A 124 7.34 3.78 12.23
CA LYS A 124 7.78 4.86 11.33
C LYS A 124 8.54 5.96 12.06
N GLY A 125 8.30 6.11 13.36
CA GLY A 125 8.99 7.05 14.22
C GLY A 125 10.43 6.62 14.52
N LEU A 126 10.66 5.37 14.85
CA LEU A 126 11.99 4.79 15.09
C LEU A 126 12.68 4.33 13.80
N ASP A 127 11.96 4.35 12.68
CA ASP A 127 12.41 3.89 11.35
C ASP A 127 12.93 2.44 11.37
N THR A 128 12.25 1.59 12.16
CA THR A 128 12.61 0.18 12.31
C THR A 128 11.40 -0.71 12.54
N ARG A 129 11.54 -2.01 12.25
CA ARG A 129 10.53 -3.01 12.59
C ARG A 129 10.55 -3.27 14.07
N ILE A 130 9.37 -3.35 14.69
CA ILE A 130 9.21 -3.70 16.10
C ILE A 130 9.72 -5.13 16.33
N ALA A 131 10.32 -5.39 17.50
CA ALA A 131 10.85 -6.71 17.84
C ALA A 131 9.76 -7.80 17.73
N PRO A 132 10.09 -9.02 17.25
CA PRO A 132 9.12 -10.10 17.03
C PRO A 132 8.29 -10.49 18.27
N SER A 133 8.87 -10.36 19.46
CA SER A 133 8.16 -10.60 20.74
C SER A 133 6.96 -9.68 20.94
N ARG A 134 6.94 -8.51 20.32
CA ARG A 134 5.88 -7.49 20.40
C ARG A 134 4.93 -7.50 19.18
N TRP A 135 5.07 -8.45 18.26
CA TRP A 135 4.17 -8.60 17.13
C TRP A 135 2.79 -9.04 17.59
N ARG A 136 1.76 -8.52 16.93
CA ARG A 136 0.38 -8.82 17.27
C ARG A 136 0.06 -10.29 17.01
N PRO A 137 -0.39 -11.07 18.02
CA PRO A 137 -0.84 -12.43 17.81
C PRO A 137 -2.24 -12.43 17.14
N VAL A 138 -2.45 -13.38 16.23
CA VAL A 138 -3.73 -13.67 15.58
C VAL A 138 -4.02 -15.15 15.82
N GLY A 139 -4.89 -15.46 16.76
CA GLY A 139 -5.19 -16.82 17.24
C GLY A 139 -6.28 -17.55 16.47
N ARG A 140 -6.76 -16.99 15.35
CA ARG A 140 -7.77 -17.60 14.49
C ARG A 140 -7.50 -17.23 13.05
N MET A 141 -7.65 -18.19 12.13
CA MET A 141 -7.57 -17.91 10.70
C MET A 141 -8.61 -16.85 10.31
N PRO A 142 -8.20 -15.71 9.72
CA PRO A 142 -9.15 -14.72 9.21
C PRO A 142 -9.88 -15.25 7.98
N GLU A 143 -11.15 -14.89 7.84
CA GLU A 143 -11.96 -15.20 6.67
C GLU A 143 -11.66 -14.24 5.50
N LEU A 144 -11.09 -13.06 5.81
CA LEU A 144 -10.73 -12.04 4.85
C LEU A 144 -9.45 -11.31 5.29
N VAL A 145 -8.45 -11.25 4.44
CA VAL A 145 -7.23 -10.48 4.65
C VAL A 145 -7.15 -9.38 3.61
N ILE A 146 -6.99 -8.14 4.04
CA ILE A 146 -6.81 -6.97 3.17
C ILE A 146 -5.36 -6.53 3.26
N LEU A 147 -4.56 -6.80 2.23
CA LEU A 147 -3.19 -6.31 2.10
C LEU A 147 -3.21 -4.95 1.41
N GLU A 148 -2.98 -3.88 2.16
CA GLU A 148 -2.98 -2.53 1.63
C GLU A 148 -1.57 -2.00 1.38
N GLY A 149 -1.44 -1.16 0.35
CA GLY A 149 -0.20 -0.48 0.07
C GLY A 149 -0.23 0.32 -1.23
N TRP A 150 0.79 1.14 -1.40
CA TRP A 150 0.84 2.08 -2.52
C TRP A 150 1.24 1.42 -3.86
N CYS A 151 1.92 0.28 -3.82
CA CYS A 151 2.39 -0.46 -4.99
C CYS A 151 1.74 -1.85 -5.15
N ILE A 152 0.69 -2.16 -4.37
CA ILE A 152 0.00 -3.45 -4.46
C ILE A 152 -0.54 -3.67 -5.88
N GLY A 153 -0.20 -4.82 -6.47
CA GLY A 153 -0.66 -5.19 -7.81
C GLY A 153 0.04 -4.47 -8.97
N VAL A 154 0.99 -3.56 -8.71
CA VAL A 154 1.70 -2.82 -9.75
C VAL A 154 2.64 -3.77 -10.50
N PRO A 155 2.52 -3.90 -11.84
CA PRO A 155 3.43 -4.72 -12.64
C PRO A 155 4.78 -4.00 -12.86
N PRO A 156 5.85 -4.75 -13.13
CA PRO A 156 7.10 -4.16 -13.58
C PRO A 156 6.91 -3.42 -14.91
N GLN A 157 7.83 -2.52 -15.21
CA GLN A 157 7.88 -1.75 -16.45
C GLN A 157 8.81 -2.41 -17.46
N ASP A 158 8.58 -2.13 -18.73
CA ASP A 158 9.49 -2.52 -19.81
C ASP A 158 10.80 -1.74 -19.73
N ALA A 159 11.87 -2.30 -20.27
CA ALA A 159 13.19 -1.65 -20.30
C ALA A 159 13.16 -0.27 -20.97
N ALA A 160 12.39 -0.13 -22.06
CA ALA A 160 12.22 1.15 -22.75
C ALA A 160 11.62 2.23 -21.84
N ALA A 161 10.65 1.87 -20.98
CA ALA A 161 10.05 2.81 -20.03
C ALA A 161 11.03 3.23 -18.92
N LEU A 162 12.05 2.43 -18.65
CA LEU A 162 13.10 2.72 -17.66
C LEU A 162 14.21 3.62 -18.22
N ALA A 163 14.34 3.76 -19.54
CA ALA A 163 15.40 4.55 -20.16
C ALA A 163 15.31 6.04 -19.78
N THR A 164 14.09 6.59 -19.73
CA THR A 164 13.88 8.03 -19.45
C THR A 164 13.60 8.27 -17.96
N PRO A 165 14.37 9.15 -17.28
CA PRO A 165 14.09 9.55 -15.91
C PRO A 165 12.77 10.34 -15.81
N VAL A 166 11.94 10.05 -14.79
CA VAL A 166 10.61 10.68 -14.62
C VAL A 166 10.66 11.96 -13.80
N ASN A 167 11.75 12.20 -13.07
CA ASN A 167 11.91 13.38 -12.21
C ASN A 167 13.38 13.76 -12.02
N ARG A 168 13.63 14.84 -11.25
CA ARG A 168 14.99 15.34 -11.02
C ARG A 168 15.84 14.37 -10.17
N LEU A 169 15.25 13.61 -9.24
CA LEU A 169 15.99 12.64 -8.43
C LEU A 169 16.60 11.56 -9.34
N GLU A 170 15.81 10.95 -10.22
CA GLU A 170 16.33 9.97 -11.18
C GLU A 170 17.34 10.59 -12.16
N ARG A 171 17.12 11.86 -12.58
CA ARG A 171 18.03 12.54 -13.53
C ARG A 171 19.39 12.84 -12.91
N HIS A 172 19.45 13.18 -11.63
CA HIS A 172 20.70 13.63 -11.00
C HIS A 172 21.38 12.56 -10.15
N GLU A 173 20.60 11.67 -9.52
CA GLU A 173 21.11 10.72 -8.54
C GLU A 173 21.03 9.25 -9.02
N ASP A 174 20.38 9.00 -10.17
CA ASP A 174 20.28 7.67 -10.83
C ASP A 174 20.52 7.83 -12.34
N ARG A 175 21.66 8.45 -12.70
CA ARG A 175 22.00 8.82 -14.10
C ARG A 175 22.14 7.60 -14.99
N ASP A 176 22.74 6.54 -14.48
CA ASP A 176 22.99 5.27 -15.13
C ASP A 176 21.79 4.30 -15.08
N ALA A 177 20.68 4.74 -14.48
CA ALA A 177 19.47 3.94 -14.28
C ALA A 177 19.63 2.71 -13.37
N SER A 178 20.73 2.58 -12.65
CA SER A 178 21.00 1.40 -11.82
C SER A 178 19.95 1.21 -10.73
N TRP A 179 19.54 2.30 -10.05
CA TRP A 179 18.52 2.22 -9.01
C TRP A 179 17.13 1.83 -9.56
N ARG A 180 16.63 2.52 -10.59
CA ARG A 180 15.29 2.25 -11.11
C ARG A 180 15.20 0.89 -11.80
N ASN A 181 16.27 0.42 -12.44
CA ASN A 181 16.34 -0.93 -13.00
C ASN A 181 16.34 -2.00 -11.89
N TRP A 182 17.13 -1.78 -10.82
CA TRP A 182 17.15 -2.69 -9.69
C TRP A 182 15.79 -2.77 -9.00
N VAL A 183 15.14 -1.62 -8.72
CA VAL A 183 13.79 -1.56 -8.14
C VAL A 183 12.78 -2.30 -9.00
N ASN A 184 12.84 -2.14 -10.33
CA ASN A 184 11.98 -2.85 -11.27
C ASN A 184 12.25 -4.36 -11.29
N ALA A 185 13.51 -4.77 -11.21
CA ALA A 185 13.88 -6.18 -11.11
C ALA A 185 13.39 -6.81 -9.79
N GLN A 186 13.48 -6.07 -8.66
CA GLN A 186 12.89 -6.52 -7.40
C GLN A 186 11.38 -6.70 -7.53
N LEU A 187 10.69 -5.74 -8.16
CA LEU A 187 9.25 -5.80 -8.39
C LEU A 187 8.87 -7.06 -9.20
N ALA A 188 9.61 -7.34 -10.28
CA ALA A 188 9.39 -8.52 -11.10
C ALA A 188 9.66 -9.83 -10.35
N ARG A 189 10.79 -9.89 -9.62
CA ARG A 189 11.26 -11.14 -9.02
C ARG A 189 10.52 -11.51 -7.74
N HIS A 190 10.24 -10.54 -6.87
CA HIS A 190 9.73 -10.82 -5.53
C HIS A 190 8.28 -10.39 -5.32
N TYR A 191 7.84 -9.29 -5.94
CA TYR A 191 6.49 -8.78 -5.72
C TYR A 191 5.48 -9.33 -6.71
N ALA A 192 5.85 -9.58 -7.96
CA ALA A 192 4.92 -10.16 -8.93
C ALA A 192 4.37 -11.53 -8.48
N PRO A 193 5.19 -12.47 -7.91
CA PRO A 193 4.66 -13.69 -7.30
C PRO A 193 3.72 -13.43 -6.12
N LEU A 194 3.97 -12.39 -5.31
CA LEU A 194 3.06 -11.99 -4.23
C LEU A 194 1.72 -11.49 -4.79
N TRP A 195 1.75 -10.73 -5.89
CA TRP A 195 0.53 -10.26 -6.55
C TRP A 195 -0.31 -11.39 -7.14
N GLN A 196 0.30 -12.49 -7.55
CA GLN A 196 -0.40 -13.70 -8.02
C GLN A 196 -1.19 -14.41 -6.90
N ARG A 197 -0.86 -14.16 -5.63
CA ARG A 197 -1.62 -14.68 -4.48
C ARG A 197 -2.89 -13.90 -4.17
N LEU A 198 -3.07 -12.72 -4.77
CA LEU A 198 -4.27 -11.90 -4.56
C LEU A 198 -5.47 -12.52 -5.26
N ASP A 199 -6.52 -12.82 -4.52
CA ASP A 199 -7.78 -13.30 -5.10
C ASP A 199 -8.54 -12.18 -5.80
N ARG A 200 -8.41 -10.94 -5.29
CA ARG A 200 -9.01 -9.72 -5.88
C ARG A 200 -8.10 -8.53 -5.66
N LEU A 201 -8.18 -7.58 -6.57
CA LEU A 201 -7.48 -6.30 -6.47
C LEU A 201 -8.48 -5.14 -6.48
N ILE A 202 -8.42 -4.31 -5.45
CA ILE A 202 -9.16 -3.05 -5.35
C ILE A 202 -8.17 -1.91 -5.55
N MET A 203 -8.56 -0.92 -6.37
CA MET A 203 -7.78 0.28 -6.59
C MET A 203 -8.51 1.52 -6.12
N LEU A 204 -7.90 2.30 -5.23
CA LEU A 204 -8.24 3.71 -5.02
C LEU A 204 -7.61 4.52 -6.14
N GLN A 205 -8.39 4.84 -7.15
CA GLN A 205 -7.91 5.51 -8.35
C GLN A 205 -7.91 7.02 -8.14
N ALA A 206 -6.73 7.60 -7.93
CA ALA A 206 -6.52 9.04 -7.94
C ALA A 206 -6.66 9.61 -9.36
N PRO A 207 -7.05 10.90 -9.52
CA PRO A 207 -7.18 11.52 -10.84
C PRO A 207 -5.84 11.67 -11.57
N ALA A 208 -4.76 11.97 -10.83
CA ALA A 208 -3.42 12.11 -11.37
C ALA A 208 -2.37 11.96 -10.25
N TYR A 209 -1.08 11.83 -10.61
CA TYR A 209 0.01 11.82 -9.63
C TYR A 209 0.19 13.17 -8.92
N SER A 210 -0.12 14.26 -9.59
CA SER A 210 0.02 15.63 -9.06
C SER A 210 -0.70 15.87 -7.73
N VAL A 211 -1.80 15.17 -7.47
CA VAL A 211 -2.56 15.30 -6.21
C VAL A 211 -1.82 14.77 -4.99
N VAL A 212 -0.84 13.86 -5.18
CA VAL A 212 -0.12 13.19 -4.08
C VAL A 212 0.60 14.19 -3.20
N ALA A 213 1.25 15.19 -3.79
CA ALA A 213 1.98 16.22 -3.03
C ALA A 213 1.05 16.97 -2.06
N ARG A 214 -0.15 17.37 -2.55
CA ARG A 214 -1.17 18.04 -1.72
C ARG A 214 -1.68 17.11 -0.63
N TRP A 215 -2.07 15.88 -0.99
CA TRP A 215 -2.60 14.91 -0.03
C TRP A 215 -1.61 14.57 1.08
N ARG A 216 -0.31 14.47 0.73
CA ARG A 216 0.74 14.21 1.72
C ARG A 216 1.05 15.42 2.57
N ASP A 217 1.07 16.63 1.99
CA ASP A 217 1.29 17.85 2.76
C ASP A 217 0.18 18.10 3.80
N GLU A 218 -1.08 17.82 3.46
CA GLU A 218 -2.18 17.86 4.42
C GLU A 218 -1.95 16.91 5.61
N GLN A 219 -1.48 15.68 5.36
CA GLN A 219 -1.13 14.73 6.42
C GLN A 219 0.04 15.22 7.27
N GLU A 220 1.09 15.74 6.64
CA GLU A 220 2.25 16.27 7.34
C GLU A 220 1.91 17.52 8.16
N ARG A 221 1.02 18.39 7.67
CA ARG A 221 0.48 19.54 8.43
C ARG A 221 -0.30 19.08 9.67
N ALA A 222 -1.10 18.02 9.55
CA ALA A 222 -1.80 17.43 10.69
C ALA A 222 -0.83 16.86 11.73
N LEU A 223 0.25 16.22 11.30
CA LEU A 223 1.31 15.71 12.18
C LEU A 223 2.07 16.87 12.87
N ARG A 224 2.43 17.91 12.12
CA ARG A 224 3.08 19.11 12.67
C ARG A 224 2.23 19.79 13.74
N ARG A 225 0.92 19.93 13.50
CA ARG A 225 -0.01 20.50 14.51
C ARG A 225 -0.06 19.68 15.81
N ARG A 226 0.18 18.37 15.73
CA ARG A 226 0.26 17.47 16.89
C ARG A 226 1.67 17.40 17.51
N HIS A 227 2.57 18.32 17.14
CA HIS A 227 3.96 18.36 17.61
C HIS A 227 4.70 17.03 17.40
N ALA A 228 4.37 16.26 16.36
CA ALA A 228 5.06 15.03 16.05
C ALA A 228 6.53 15.34 15.65
N PRO A 229 7.55 14.86 16.38
CA PRO A 229 8.94 15.34 16.27
C PRO A 229 9.63 15.00 14.93
N ARG A 230 8.95 14.36 14.00
CA ARG A 230 9.49 13.89 12.70
C ARG A 230 8.62 14.23 11.50
N ALA A 231 7.78 15.26 11.59
CA ALA A 231 7.08 15.77 10.42
C ALA A 231 8.10 16.33 9.42
N LEU A 232 8.02 15.89 8.16
CA LEU A 232 8.94 16.32 7.11
C LEU A 232 8.73 17.79 6.77
N SER A 233 9.81 18.50 6.45
CA SER A 233 9.72 19.80 5.80
C SER A 233 9.12 19.65 4.39
N THR A 234 8.62 20.74 3.82
CA THR A 234 8.03 20.70 2.47
C THR A 234 9.04 20.23 1.42
N GLU A 235 10.31 20.63 1.55
CA GLU A 235 11.36 20.21 0.63
C GLU A 235 11.72 18.73 0.80
N ALA A 236 11.89 18.28 2.04
CA ALA A 236 12.14 16.87 2.36
C ALA A 236 10.98 15.98 1.89
N LEU A 237 9.73 16.46 2.04
CA LEU A 237 8.55 15.75 1.53
C LEU A 237 8.57 15.64 0.00
N ARG A 238 8.87 16.74 -0.72
CA ARG A 238 8.98 16.71 -2.18
C ARG A 238 10.05 15.73 -2.65
N ARG A 239 11.23 15.75 -2.01
CA ARG A 239 12.30 14.78 -2.31
C ARG A 239 11.86 13.35 -2.02
N PHE A 240 11.22 13.12 -0.88
CA PHE A 240 10.70 11.81 -0.51
C PHE A 240 9.72 11.29 -1.55
N LEU A 241 8.79 12.10 -2.04
CA LEU A 241 7.79 11.71 -3.04
C LEU A 241 8.42 11.34 -4.39
N MET A 242 9.56 11.91 -4.77
CA MET A 242 10.23 11.54 -6.01
C MET A 242 10.67 10.07 -6.06
N HIS A 243 10.93 9.42 -4.93
CA HIS A 243 11.23 7.98 -4.89
C HIS A 243 10.02 7.12 -5.31
N TYR A 244 8.82 7.63 -5.15
CA TYR A 244 7.58 6.90 -5.42
C TYR A 244 6.96 7.21 -6.79
N GLU A 245 7.37 8.30 -7.41
CA GLU A 245 6.69 8.86 -8.57
C GLU A 245 6.59 7.89 -9.74
N ARG A 246 7.70 7.24 -10.11
CA ARG A 246 7.74 6.28 -11.23
C ARG A 246 6.67 5.20 -11.09
N LEU A 247 6.68 4.48 -10.00
CA LEU A 247 5.72 3.39 -9.78
C LEU A 247 4.30 3.88 -9.50
N SER A 248 4.13 5.08 -8.94
CA SER A 248 2.80 5.71 -8.79
C SER A 248 2.19 6.03 -10.16
N ARG A 249 2.98 6.56 -11.08
CA ARG A 249 2.55 6.76 -12.48
C ARG A 249 2.25 5.44 -13.18
N GLN A 250 3.08 4.41 -12.95
CA GLN A 250 2.83 3.06 -13.45
C GLN A 250 1.54 2.45 -12.87
N ALA A 251 1.26 2.65 -11.59
CA ALA A 251 0.02 2.22 -10.95
C ALA A 251 -1.20 2.85 -11.63
N LEU A 252 -1.18 4.17 -11.84
CA LEU A 252 -2.27 4.89 -12.52
C LEU A 252 -2.48 4.42 -13.96
N LYS A 253 -1.42 4.03 -14.67
CA LYS A 253 -1.48 3.52 -16.05
C LYS A 253 -1.98 2.07 -16.10
N ALA A 254 -1.43 1.19 -15.26
CA ALA A 254 -1.60 -0.24 -15.43
C ALA A 254 -2.75 -0.84 -14.60
N LEU A 255 -3.02 -0.31 -13.40
CA LEU A 255 -4.01 -0.93 -12.52
C LEU A 255 -5.47 -0.73 -12.93
N PRO A 256 -5.89 0.34 -13.64
CA PRO A 256 -7.30 0.48 -14.05
C PRO A 256 -7.85 -0.67 -14.87
N SER A 257 -7.03 -1.35 -15.67
CA SER A 257 -7.43 -2.54 -16.44
C SER A 257 -7.29 -3.86 -15.67
N ARG A 258 -6.56 -3.86 -14.55
CA ARG A 258 -6.27 -5.05 -13.76
C ARG A 258 -7.14 -5.17 -12.51
N ALA A 259 -7.52 -4.05 -11.91
CA ALA A 259 -8.31 -4.04 -10.69
C ALA A 259 -9.73 -4.56 -10.92
N ASP A 260 -10.17 -5.48 -10.07
CA ASP A 260 -11.53 -6.02 -10.09
C ASP A 260 -12.57 -4.96 -9.70
N LEU A 261 -12.17 -4.07 -8.77
CA LEU A 261 -12.99 -2.94 -8.35
C LEU A 261 -12.14 -1.67 -8.26
N ARG A 262 -12.62 -0.60 -8.87
CA ARG A 262 -12.00 0.73 -8.77
C ARG A 262 -12.92 1.67 -8.02
N ILE A 263 -12.36 2.33 -7.04
CA ILE A 263 -12.99 3.45 -6.32
C ILE A 263 -12.35 4.71 -6.89
N VAL A 264 -13.05 5.38 -7.79
CA VAL A 264 -12.54 6.58 -8.48
C VAL A 264 -12.71 7.76 -7.56
N LEU A 265 -11.60 8.43 -7.26
CA LEU A 265 -11.54 9.60 -6.37
C LEU A 265 -11.41 10.88 -7.18
N ASP A 266 -11.91 11.98 -6.63
CA ASP A 266 -11.55 13.33 -7.08
C ASP A 266 -10.29 13.85 -6.37
N GLU A 267 -9.94 15.09 -6.65
CA GLU A 267 -8.78 15.75 -6.07
C GLU A 267 -8.89 15.95 -4.56
N GLU A 268 -10.10 16.01 -4.01
CA GLU A 268 -10.41 16.13 -2.58
C GLU A 268 -10.60 14.75 -1.91
N ARG A 269 -10.27 13.64 -2.61
CA ARG A 269 -10.45 12.25 -2.16
C ARG A 269 -11.90 11.82 -1.99
N ARG A 270 -12.87 12.58 -2.54
CA ARG A 270 -14.28 12.16 -2.53
C ARG A 270 -14.50 11.06 -3.55
N VAL A 271 -15.33 10.09 -3.21
CA VAL A 271 -15.70 9.00 -4.12
C VAL A 271 -16.62 9.53 -5.21
N ARG A 272 -16.18 9.45 -6.46
CA ARG A 272 -16.98 9.82 -7.63
C ARG A 272 -17.82 8.66 -8.13
N ARG A 273 -17.24 7.47 -8.14
CA ARG A 273 -17.94 6.23 -8.56
C ARG A 273 -17.20 4.98 -8.14
N LEU A 274 -17.94 3.89 -8.09
CA LEU A 274 -17.42 2.53 -8.06
C LEU A 274 -17.51 1.95 -9.47
N ALA A 275 -16.41 1.35 -9.96
CA ALA A 275 -16.35 0.73 -11.28
C ALA A 275 -15.78 -0.67 -11.17
N LYS A 276 -16.58 -1.68 -11.50
CA LYS A 276 -16.15 -3.08 -11.63
C LYS A 276 -15.39 -3.28 -12.93
N ARG A 277 -14.46 -4.22 -12.95
CA ARG A 277 -13.84 -4.69 -14.19
C ARG A 277 -14.94 -5.29 -15.07
N ARG A 278 -15.03 -4.85 -16.34
CA ARG A 278 -15.89 -5.53 -17.31
C ARG A 278 -15.32 -6.94 -17.50
N GLN A 279 -16.11 -7.96 -17.24
CA GLN A 279 -15.78 -9.30 -17.73
C GLN A 279 -15.78 -9.20 -19.26
N ALA A 280 -14.71 -9.65 -19.90
CA ALA A 280 -14.76 -9.91 -21.33
C ALA A 280 -15.85 -10.98 -21.51
N ILE A 281 -16.88 -10.66 -22.29
CA ILE A 281 -17.84 -11.65 -22.77
C ILE A 281 -17.01 -12.53 -23.70
N GLY A 282 -16.69 -13.74 -23.23
CA GLY A 282 -16.05 -14.79 -24.04
C GLY A 282 -16.99 -15.32 -25.13
#